data_1bf257d6cabf6d2336fecc4eb03e9eb2
#
_entry.id   1bf257d6cabf6d2336fecc4eb03e9eb2
#
_cell.length_a   1.000
_cell.length_b   1.000
_cell.length_c   1.000
_cell.angle_alpha   90.00
_cell.angle_beta   90.00
_cell.angle_gamma   90.00
#
_symmetry.space_group_name_H-M   'P 1'
#
loop_
_entity.id
_entity.type
_entity.pdbx_description
1 polymer ?
#
loop_
_entity_poly.entity_id
_entity_poly.type
_entity_poly.pdbx_seq_one_letter_code
_entity_poly.pdbx_strand_id
1 'polypeptide(L)'
;MNSRRMEMGGISVSSVFRILHEMEDDGTVKVEIKKQRSIVTKRMETEGPHVSIPVLGTVACGPGEEEEEHLTEYIRMPESLVGKGELFALTAKGESMIDAGIYPGDLVIVRRDKKAEIGDIVVALMAGMNNLKVLGFDNYYHRYVLKSCHPSHQKYPDIPVESELRIQGVAVCVSHRLGKVDLS
;
A
#
# COMPACT_ATOMS: atom_id res chain seq x y z
N MET A 1 -15.91 4.51 43.09
CA MET A 1 -15.14 4.07 41.93
C MET A 1 -16.04 4.13 40.70
N ASN A 2 -15.80 5.12 39.83
CA ASN A 2 -16.71 5.48 38.72
C ASN A 2 -16.57 4.52 37.53
N SER A 3 -17.61 3.71 37.28
CA SER A 3 -17.81 3.04 36.00
C SER A 3 -18.13 4.10 34.94
N ARG A 4 -17.17 4.39 34.04
CA ARG A 4 -17.45 5.21 32.86
C ARG A 4 -18.39 4.42 31.95
N ARG A 5 -19.65 4.85 31.88
CA ARG A 5 -20.63 4.47 30.86
C ARG A 5 -20.11 4.95 29.50
N MET A 6 -19.67 4.03 28.63
CA MET A 6 -19.54 4.31 27.20
C MET A 6 -20.90 4.05 26.58
N GLU A 7 -21.62 5.10 26.24
CA GLU A 7 -22.82 5.00 25.37
C GLU A 7 -22.36 4.94 23.92
N MET A 8 -22.41 3.79 23.33
CA MET A 8 -22.33 3.59 21.88
C MET A 8 -23.75 3.39 21.38
N GLY A 9 -24.34 4.48 20.80
CA GLY A 9 -25.58 4.39 20.01
C GLY A 9 -26.78 3.72 20.69
N GLY A 10 -27.03 3.94 21.98
CA GLY A 10 -28.19 3.42 22.69
C GLY A 10 -28.10 1.95 23.16
N ILE A 11 -27.01 1.23 22.87
CA ILE A 11 -26.81 -0.15 23.30
C ILE A 11 -25.95 -0.17 24.58
N SER A 12 -26.42 -0.85 25.65
CA SER A 12 -25.63 -0.98 26.87
C SER A 12 -24.46 -1.95 26.69
N VAL A 13 -23.37 -1.72 27.45
CA VAL A 13 -22.20 -2.63 27.44
C VAL A 13 -22.60 -4.07 27.76
N SER A 14 -23.55 -4.27 28.68
CA SER A 14 -24.08 -5.59 29.01
C SER A 14 -24.80 -6.25 27.84
N SER A 15 -25.50 -5.48 27.00
CA SER A 15 -26.16 -6.00 25.80
C SER A 15 -25.14 -6.43 24.75
N VAL A 16 -24.04 -5.66 24.60
CA VAL A 16 -22.94 -6.04 23.70
C VAL A 16 -22.28 -7.35 24.13
N PHE A 17 -21.99 -7.52 25.42
CA PHE A 17 -21.41 -8.76 25.94
C PHE A 17 -22.35 -9.95 25.75
N ARG A 18 -23.65 -9.80 25.95
CA ARG A 18 -24.62 -10.87 25.73
C ARG A 18 -24.65 -11.28 24.27
N ILE A 19 -24.73 -10.34 23.36
CA ILE A 19 -24.73 -10.61 21.91
C ILE A 19 -23.43 -11.32 21.49
N LEU A 20 -22.28 -10.89 22.00
CA LEU A 20 -20.99 -11.53 21.70
C LEU A 20 -20.95 -12.96 22.22
N HIS A 21 -21.49 -13.25 23.40
CA HIS A 21 -21.57 -14.63 23.91
C HIS A 21 -22.53 -15.50 23.08
N GLU A 22 -23.69 -14.98 22.68
CA GLU A 22 -24.61 -15.70 21.80
C GLU A 22 -23.94 -16.01 20.45
N MET A 23 -23.16 -15.08 19.90
CA MET A 23 -22.42 -15.28 18.63
C MET A 23 -21.21 -16.22 18.79
N GLU A 24 -20.65 -16.34 19.98
CA GLU A 24 -19.58 -17.30 20.31
C GLU A 24 -20.16 -18.72 20.45
N ASP A 25 -21.31 -18.84 21.10
CA ASP A 25 -22.01 -20.12 21.31
C ASP A 25 -22.54 -20.73 20.00
N ASP A 26 -22.97 -19.90 19.04
CA ASP A 26 -23.42 -20.34 17.73
C ASP A 26 -22.26 -20.51 16.71
N GLY A 27 -21.03 -20.19 17.13
CA GLY A 27 -19.81 -20.33 16.33
C GLY A 27 -19.64 -19.25 15.25
N THR A 28 -20.42 -18.17 15.26
CA THR A 28 -20.30 -17.05 14.33
C THR A 28 -19.06 -16.21 14.61
N VAL A 29 -18.67 -16.12 15.89
CA VAL A 29 -17.53 -15.34 16.38
C VAL A 29 -16.68 -16.20 17.30
N LYS A 30 -15.37 -16.03 17.27
CA LYS A 30 -14.44 -16.59 18.23
C LYS A 30 -13.67 -15.46 18.90
N VAL A 31 -13.69 -15.41 20.23
CA VAL A 31 -12.93 -14.44 21.01
C VAL A 31 -11.55 -15.01 21.31
N GLU A 32 -10.51 -14.48 20.68
CA GLU A 32 -9.12 -14.86 20.97
C GLU A 32 -8.52 -13.94 22.03
N ILE A 33 -8.07 -14.54 23.16
CA ILE A 33 -7.35 -13.83 24.22
C ILE A 33 -5.86 -13.82 23.87
N LYS A 34 -5.47 -12.89 23.00
CA LYS A 34 -4.05 -12.52 22.78
C LYS A 34 -3.75 -11.23 23.55
N LYS A 35 -2.51 -10.69 23.47
CA LYS A 35 -2.11 -9.41 24.11
C LYS A 35 -3.10 -8.24 23.86
N GLN A 36 -3.84 -8.29 22.77
CA GLN A 36 -5.04 -7.50 22.52
C GLN A 36 -6.21 -8.46 22.25
N ARG A 37 -7.34 -8.25 22.93
CA ARG A 37 -8.57 -9.00 22.68
C ARG A 37 -9.03 -8.72 21.25
N SER A 38 -9.04 -9.73 20.41
CA SER A 38 -9.55 -9.66 19.04
C SER A 38 -10.77 -10.55 18.89
N ILE A 39 -11.76 -10.08 18.15
CA ILE A 39 -12.94 -10.84 17.75
C ILE A 39 -12.68 -11.33 16.34
N VAL A 40 -12.69 -12.65 16.15
CA VAL A 40 -12.53 -13.29 14.83
C VAL A 40 -13.88 -13.85 14.42
N THR A 41 -14.36 -13.48 13.24
CA THR A 41 -15.59 -14.04 12.69
C THR A 41 -15.28 -15.30 11.88
N LYS A 42 -16.25 -16.21 11.78
CA LYS A 42 -16.15 -17.43 10.94
C LYS A 42 -15.71 -17.10 9.49
N ARG A 43 -16.16 -15.96 8.96
CA ARG A 43 -15.79 -15.49 7.64
C ARG A 43 -14.29 -15.16 7.56
N MET A 44 -13.70 -14.55 8.61
CA MET A 44 -12.26 -14.26 8.65
C MET A 44 -11.41 -15.51 8.72
N GLU A 45 -11.91 -16.59 9.38
CA GLU A 45 -11.21 -17.88 9.42
C GLU A 45 -11.18 -18.56 8.05
N THR A 46 -12.24 -18.42 7.24
CA THR A 46 -12.32 -19.01 5.89
C THR A 46 -11.59 -18.22 4.83
N GLU A 47 -11.50 -16.89 4.97
CA GLU A 47 -10.85 -16.00 3.99
C GLU A 47 -9.33 -15.88 4.22
N GLY A 48 -8.80 -16.39 5.34
CA GLY A 48 -7.39 -16.20 5.73
C GLY A 48 -7.07 -14.78 6.23
N PRO A 49 -5.82 -14.53 6.63
CA PRO A 49 -5.42 -13.23 7.16
C PRO A 49 -5.41 -12.16 6.07
N HIS A 50 -5.97 -11.00 6.40
CA HIS A 50 -5.99 -9.81 5.56
C HIS A 50 -5.18 -8.69 6.20
N VAL A 51 -4.53 -7.88 5.37
CA VAL A 51 -3.79 -6.68 5.75
C VAL A 51 -4.57 -5.45 5.32
N SER A 52 -4.69 -4.47 6.23
CA SER A 52 -5.24 -3.16 5.92
C SER A 52 -4.10 -2.25 5.47
N ILE A 53 -4.17 -1.76 4.25
CA ILE A 53 -3.12 -1.00 3.58
C ILE A 53 -3.61 0.43 3.35
N PRO A 54 -2.94 1.46 3.89
CA PRO A 54 -3.27 2.84 3.61
C PRO A 54 -2.95 3.17 2.15
N VAL A 55 -3.88 3.82 1.46
CA VAL A 55 -3.65 4.41 0.14
C VAL A 55 -3.25 5.85 0.32
N LEU A 56 -2.05 6.19 -0.12
CA LEU A 56 -1.48 7.52 0.00
C LEU A 56 -1.67 8.27 -1.31
N GLY A 57 -2.33 9.44 -1.23
CA GLY A 57 -2.36 10.41 -2.29
C GLY A 57 -1.19 11.38 -2.15
N THR A 58 -0.64 11.86 -3.27
CA THR A 58 0.27 13.01 -3.27
C THR A 58 -0.53 14.28 -3.42
N VAL A 59 -0.42 15.21 -2.48
CA VAL A 59 -0.86 16.59 -2.67
C VAL A 59 0.38 17.36 -3.10
N ALA A 60 0.31 17.99 -4.28
CA ALA A 60 1.31 18.97 -4.67
C ALA A 60 1.10 20.19 -3.77
N CYS A 61 1.92 20.35 -2.77
CA CYS A 61 2.08 21.61 -2.08
C CYS A 61 2.82 22.57 -3.04
N GLY A 62 2.61 23.88 -2.90
CA GLY A 62 3.13 24.88 -3.84
C GLY A 62 4.66 24.85 -4.05
N PRO A 63 5.22 25.73 -4.88
CA PRO A 63 6.65 25.71 -5.18
C PRO A 63 7.48 25.86 -3.89
N GLY A 64 8.20 24.81 -3.50
CA GLY A 64 9.09 24.79 -2.34
C GLY A 64 8.55 24.09 -1.09
N GLU A 65 7.37 23.50 -1.13
CA GLU A 65 6.84 22.67 -0.04
C GLU A 65 7.03 21.18 -0.37
N GLU A 66 7.43 20.39 0.65
CA GLU A 66 7.53 18.93 0.51
C GLU A 66 6.16 18.35 0.23
N GLU A 67 6.08 17.37 -0.68
CA GLU A 67 4.85 16.61 -0.93
C GLU A 67 4.42 15.91 0.37
N GLU A 68 3.33 16.37 1.00
CA GLU A 68 2.76 15.67 2.13
C GLU A 68 1.96 14.44 1.66
N GLU A 69 2.26 13.29 2.27
CA GLU A 69 1.50 12.06 2.07
C GLU A 69 0.13 12.19 2.74
N HIS A 70 -0.93 12.36 1.96
CA HIS A 70 -2.30 12.35 2.48
C HIS A 70 -2.91 10.95 2.38
N LEU A 71 -3.36 10.43 3.53
CA LEU A 71 -4.18 9.22 3.57
C LEU A 71 -5.53 9.50 2.87
N THR A 72 -5.83 8.76 1.81
CA THR A 72 -7.10 8.86 1.09
C THR A 72 -8.11 7.83 1.55
N GLU A 73 -7.70 6.58 1.68
CA GLU A 73 -8.55 5.46 2.08
C GLU A 73 -7.70 4.29 2.60
N TYR A 74 -8.37 3.25 3.10
CA TYR A 74 -7.74 1.96 3.38
C TYR A 74 -8.32 0.89 2.46
N ILE A 75 -7.44 0.05 1.91
CA ILE A 75 -7.83 -1.16 1.19
C ILE A 75 -7.49 -2.39 2.02
N ARG A 76 -8.25 -3.48 1.85
CA ARG A 76 -7.98 -4.77 2.48
C ARG A 76 -7.54 -5.77 1.42
N MET A 77 -6.38 -6.36 1.62
CA MET A 77 -5.85 -7.39 0.73
C MET A 77 -5.47 -8.66 1.50
N PRO A 78 -5.61 -9.85 0.89
CA PRO A 78 -5.09 -11.07 1.47
C PRO A 78 -3.59 -10.97 1.73
N GLU A 79 -3.15 -11.33 2.94
CA GLU A 79 -1.73 -11.35 3.30
C GLU A 79 -0.90 -12.23 2.36
N SER A 80 -1.51 -13.30 1.83
CA SER A 80 -0.88 -14.20 0.87
C SER A 80 -0.45 -13.53 -0.45
N LEU A 81 -1.08 -12.40 -0.84
CA LEU A 81 -0.74 -11.65 -2.06
C LEU A 81 0.34 -10.59 -1.82
N VAL A 82 0.30 -9.92 -0.68
CA VAL A 82 1.15 -8.75 -0.42
C VAL A 82 2.24 -9.01 0.61
N GLY A 83 2.12 -10.12 1.36
CA GLY A 83 3.02 -10.48 2.46
C GLY A 83 2.82 -9.63 3.71
N LYS A 84 3.66 -9.87 4.72
CA LYS A 84 3.72 -9.10 5.97
C LYS A 84 4.70 -7.94 5.84
N GLY A 85 4.51 -6.90 6.66
CA GLY A 85 5.42 -5.77 6.76
C GLY A 85 4.70 -4.43 6.79
N GLU A 86 5.46 -3.36 6.72
CA GLU A 86 4.93 -2.00 6.62
C GLU A 86 4.54 -1.70 5.18
N LEU A 87 3.25 -1.77 4.91
CA LEU A 87 2.70 -1.59 3.56
C LEU A 87 1.98 -0.26 3.43
N PHE A 88 2.12 0.34 2.25
CA PHE A 88 1.26 1.42 1.77
C PHE A 88 0.96 1.21 0.29
N ALA A 89 -0.03 1.91 -0.23
CA ALA A 89 -0.37 1.88 -1.64
C ALA A 89 -0.38 3.29 -2.22
N LEU A 90 -0.07 3.39 -3.51
CA LEU A 90 -0.16 4.62 -4.28
C LEU A 90 -0.76 4.34 -5.66
N THR A 91 -1.37 5.37 -6.24
CA THR A 91 -1.87 5.29 -7.62
C THR A 91 -0.76 5.67 -8.60
N ALA A 92 -0.45 4.77 -9.52
CA ALA A 92 0.53 5.03 -10.57
C ALA A 92 0.07 6.17 -11.49
N LYS A 93 1.00 7.06 -11.84
CA LYS A 93 0.79 8.17 -12.78
C LYS A 93 1.79 8.08 -13.91
N GLY A 94 1.33 8.42 -15.12
CA GLY A 94 2.17 8.37 -16.31
C GLY A 94 2.44 6.94 -16.81
N GLU A 95 3.18 6.83 -17.91
CA GLU A 95 3.36 5.59 -18.69
C GLU A 95 4.77 5.01 -18.56
N SER A 96 5.64 5.60 -17.76
CA SER A 96 7.07 5.25 -17.74
C SER A 96 7.39 3.81 -17.32
N MET A 97 6.38 3.05 -16.85
CA MET A 97 6.52 1.69 -16.33
C MET A 97 5.61 0.66 -17.04
N ILE A 98 5.11 0.97 -18.22
CA ILE A 98 4.14 0.12 -18.93
C ILE A 98 4.74 -1.24 -19.34
N ASP A 99 6.01 -1.33 -19.68
CA ASP A 99 6.69 -2.60 -20.00
C ASP A 99 6.95 -3.46 -18.74
N ALA A 100 6.81 -2.86 -17.55
CA ALA A 100 6.77 -3.59 -16.29
C ALA A 100 5.33 -3.99 -15.88
N GLY A 101 4.34 -3.76 -16.76
CA GLY A 101 2.93 -4.07 -16.50
C GLY A 101 2.26 -3.11 -15.52
N ILE A 102 2.80 -1.89 -15.35
CA ILE A 102 2.22 -0.86 -14.47
C ILE A 102 1.69 0.28 -15.34
N TYR A 103 0.37 0.45 -15.33
CA TYR A 103 -0.32 1.43 -16.16
C TYR A 103 -0.85 2.61 -15.34
N PRO A 104 -1.10 3.76 -15.97
CA PRO A 104 -1.74 4.90 -15.30
C PRO A 104 -3.06 4.50 -14.64
N GLY A 105 -3.22 4.83 -13.36
CA GLY A 105 -4.40 4.48 -12.57
C GLY A 105 -4.30 3.16 -11.81
N ASP A 106 -3.26 2.36 -12.02
CA ASP A 106 -3.00 1.15 -11.23
C ASP A 106 -2.69 1.50 -9.77
N LEU A 107 -3.13 0.62 -8.88
CA LEU A 107 -2.79 0.70 -7.47
C LEU A 107 -1.53 -0.15 -7.21
N VAL A 108 -0.44 0.50 -6.85
CA VAL A 108 0.85 -0.14 -6.56
C VAL A 108 1.00 -0.28 -5.06
N ILE A 109 1.15 -1.53 -4.59
CA ILE A 109 1.40 -1.85 -3.18
C ILE A 109 2.89 -1.88 -2.94
N VAL A 110 3.33 -1.12 -1.95
CA VAL A 110 4.74 -0.85 -1.65
C VAL A 110 5.04 -1.27 -0.22
N ARG A 111 6.20 -1.90 -0.03
CA ARG A 111 6.71 -2.29 1.29
C ARG A 111 7.84 -1.37 1.72
N ARG A 112 7.67 -0.68 2.87
CA ARG A 112 8.65 0.28 3.41
C ARG A 112 9.86 -0.41 4.03
N ASP A 113 9.64 -1.49 4.74
CA ASP A 113 10.65 -2.22 5.52
C ASP A 113 11.54 -3.16 4.68
N LYS A 114 11.27 -3.28 3.38
CA LYS A 114 12.11 -4.06 2.46
C LYS A 114 13.29 -3.22 1.99
N LYS A 115 14.51 -3.72 2.20
CA LYS A 115 15.72 -3.14 1.59
C LYS A 115 15.65 -3.30 0.06
N ALA A 116 15.81 -2.20 -0.67
CA ALA A 116 15.81 -2.22 -2.13
C ALA A 116 17.11 -2.80 -2.68
N GLU A 117 17.00 -3.60 -3.73
CA GLU A 117 18.09 -4.19 -4.48
C GLU A 117 18.02 -3.73 -5.95
N ILE A 118 19.15 -3.82 -6.67
CA ILE A 118 19.19 -3.51 -8.10
C ILE A 118 18.24 -4.47 -8.84
N GLY A 119 17.35 -3.89 -9.65
CA GLY A 119 16.29 -4.62 -10.34
C GLY A 119 14.92 -4.53 -9.66
N ASP A 120 14.86 -4.10 -8.39
CA ASP A 120 13.56 -3.86 -7.73
C ASP A 120 12.87 -2.62 -8.35
N ILE A 121 11.54 -2.70 -8.41
CA ILE A 121 10.69 -1.52 -8.67
C ILE A 121 10.53 -0.78 -7.35
N VAL A 122 10.95 0.46 -7.31
CA VAL A 122 10.99 1.27 -6.10
C VAL A 122 10.17 2.54 -6.22
N VAL A 123 9.62 2.99 -5.10
CA VAL A 123 9.17 4.37 -4.95
C VAL A 123 10.32 5.17 -4.37
N ALA A 124 10.80 6.13 -5.13
CA ALA A 124 11.96 6.93 -4.81
C ALA A 124 11.62 8.41 -4.80
N LEU A 125 11.92 9.09 -3.70
CA LEU A 125 11.86 10.54 -3.59
C LEU A 125 13.20 11.10 -4.03
N MET A 126 13.17 11.94 -5.07
CA MET A 126 14.33 12.65 -5.59
C MET A 126 13.92 14.06 -6.05
N ALA A 127 14.66 15.07 -5.65
CA ALA A 127 14.36 16.47 -5.93
C ALA A 127 12.90 16.87 -5.58
N GLY A 128 12.36 16.37 -4.46
CA GLY A 128 10.99 16.66 -4.00
C GLY A 128 9.87 15.93 -4.78
N MET A 129 10.21 15.05 -5.73
CA MET A 129 9.23 14.30 -6.53
C MET A 129 9.30 12.80 -6.28
N ASN A 130 8.13 12.20 -6.11
CA ASN A 130 7.99 10.75 -6.02
C ASN A 130 8.07 10.12 -7.41
N ASN A 131 8.97 9.16 -7.56
CA ASN A 131 9.22 8.43 -8.80
C ASN A 131 9.01 6.93 -8.58
N LEU A 132 8.22 6.30 -9.45
CA LEU A 132 8.11 4.85 -9.55
C LEU A 132 9.01 4.39 -10.69
N LYS A 133 10.10 3.69 -10.38
CA LYS A 133 11.14 3.31 -11.33
C LYS A 133 11.79 1.99 -10.92
N VAL A 134 12.55 1.39 -11.83
CA VAL A 134 13.45 0.27 -11.50
C VAL A 134 14.76 0.85 -10.95
N LEU A 135 15.18 0.37 -9.80
CA LEU A 135 16.50 0.71 -9.25
C LEU A 135 17.59 0.03 -10.09
N GLY A 136 18.47 0.79 -10.67
CA GLY A 136 19.60 0.31 -11.46
C GLY A 136 20.94 0.87 -10.97
N PHE A 137 22.01 0.37 -11.55
CA PHE A 137 23.36 0.89 -11.35
C PHE A 137 24.04 1.07 -12.69
N ASP A 138 24.65 2.22 -12.90
CA ASP A 138 25.47 2.53 -14.07
C ASP A 138 26.93 2.22 -13.72
N ASN A 139 27.47 1.15 -14.32
CA ASN A 139 28.85 0.73 -14.05
C ASN A 139 29.90 1.66 -14.66
N TYR A 140 29.54 2.43 -15.68
CA TYR A 140 30.49 3.35 -16.33
C TYR A 140 30.70 4.60 -15.48
N TYR A 141 29.60 5.19 -14.96
CA TYR A 141 29.67 6.38 -14.11
C TYR A 141 29.69 6.05 -12.60
N HIS A 142 29.68 4.76 -12.23
CA HIS A 142 29.68 4.28 -10.83
C HIS A 142 28.58 4.93 -9.96
N ARG A 143 27.36 5.04 -10.50
CA ARG A 143 26.23 5.69 -9.79
C ARG A 143 24.93 4.89 -9.94
N TYR A 144 24.02 5.08 -8.99
CA TYR A 144 22.66 4.58 -9.12
C TYR A 144 21.91 5.33 -10.23
N VAL A 145 20.93 4.64 -10.79
CA VAL A 145 20.05 5.17 -11.83
C VAL A 145 18.63 4.65 -11.60
N LEU A 146 17.64 5.53 -11.76
CA LEU A 146 16.23 5.17 -11.74
C LEU A 146 15.78 4.93 -13.19
N LYS A 147 15.59 3.67 -13.55
CA LYS A 147 15.30 3.24 -14.92
C LYS A 147 13.80 3.23 -15.18
N SER A 148 13.41 3.75 -16.34
CA SER A 148 12.06 3.60 -16.87
C SER A 148 11.92 2.25 -17.57
N CYS A 149 10.72 1.64 -17.48
CA CYS A 149 10.33 0.47 -18.27
C CYS A 149 9.31 0.89 -19.32
N HIS A 150 9.83 1.44 -20.44
CA HIS A 150 9.02 1.95 -21.53
C HIS A 150 9.76 1.79 -22.86
N PRO A 151 9.07 1.46 -23.98
CA PRO A 151 9.72 1.25 -25.28
C PRO A 151 10.44 2.50 -25.81
N SER A 152 9.94 3.68 -25.47
CA SER A 152 10.55 4.96 -25.88
C SER A 152 11.43 5.54 -24.78
N HIS A 153 12.72 5.22 -24.78
CA HIS A 153 13.70 5.86 -23.89
C HIS A 153 13.85 7.36 -24.14
N GLN A 154 13.51 7.85 -25.33
CA GLN A 154 13.54 9.27 -25.64
C GLN A 154 12.45 10.04 -24.88
N LYS A 155 11.24 9.46 -24.74
CA LYS A 155 10.11 10.06 -24.01
C LYS A 155 10.27 9.89 -22.50
N TYR A 156 10.81 8.75 -22.07
CA TYR A 156 11.02 8.38 -20.68
C TYR A 156 12.47 7.95 -20.44
N PRO A 157 13.40 8.91 -20.40
CA PRO A 157 14.82 8.60 -20.16
C PRO A 157 15.02 8.09 -18.73
N ASP A 158 16.09 7.32 -18.56
CA ASP A 158 16.57 6.95 -17.24
C ASP A 158 17.06 8.19 -16.50
N ILE A 159 16.86 8.21 -15.19
CA ILE A 159 17.19 9.35 -14.33
C ILE A 159 18.45 9.01 -13.54
N PRO A 160 19.60 9.59 -13.85
CA PRO A 160 20.80 9.40 -13.05
C PRO A 160 20.62 10.01 -11.65
N VAL A 161 21.12 9.32 -10.64
CA VAL A 161 21.09 9.82 -9.27
C VAL A 161 22.32 10.71 -9.05
N GLU A 162 22.09 12.00 -9.09
CA GLU A 162 23.14 13.04 -8.91
C GLU A 162 22.96 13.82 -7.60
N SER A 163 21.84 13.62 -6.93
CA SER A 163 21.49 14.26 -5.66
C SER A 163 21.03 13.23 -4.63
N GLU A 164 20.54 13.68 -3.50
CA GLU A 164 19.99 12.81 -2.48
C GLU A 164 18.83 11.96 -3.04
N LEU A 165 18.96 10.64 -2.91
CA LEU A 165 17.95 9.65 -3.24
C LEU A 165 17.41 9.02 -1.96
N ARG A 166 16.12 9.14 -1.72
CA ARG A 166 15.44 8.45 -0.64
C ARG A 166 14.48 7.40 -1.18
N ILE A 167 14.82 6.13 -0.98
CA ILE A 167 13.90 5.03 -1.29
C ILE A 167 12.82 4.97 -0.21
N GLN A 168 11.57 5.14 -0.59
CA GLN A 168 10.41 5.07 0.31
C GLN A 168 9.92 3.64 0.49
N GLY A 169 10.21 2.76 -0.46
CA GLY A 169 9.88 1.36 -0.39
C GLY A 169 10.00 0.65 -1.74
N VAL A 170 9.74 -0.66 -1.70
CA VAL A 170 9.81 -1.56 -2.85
C VAL A 170 8.39 -2.00 -3.23
N ALA A 171 8.04 -1.89 -4.50
CA ALA A 171 6.75 -2.39 -5.02
C ALA A 171 6.71 -3.93 -4.90
N VAL A 172 5.63 -4.46 -4.36
CA VAL A 172 5.44 -5.89 -4.12
C VAL A 172 4.24 -6.47 -4.84
N CYS A 173 3.27 -5.62 -5.20
CA CYS A 173 2.07 -6.04 -5.91
C CYS A 173 1.48 -4.86 -6.69
N VAL A 174 0.81 -5.17 -7.80
CA VAL A 174 0.04 -4.19 -8.57
C VAL A 174 -1.39 -4.71 -8.70
N SER A 175 -2.35 -3.82 -8.49
CA SER A 175 -3.77 -4.09 -8.73
C SER A 175 -4.23 -3.25 -9.92
N HIS A 176 -4.65 -3.92 -10.98
CA HIS A 176 -5.10 -3.33 -12.22
C HIS A 176 -6.64 -3.40 -12.33
N ARG A 177 -7.27 -2.29 -12.73
CA ARG A 177 -8.70 -2.26 -13.06
C ARG A 177 -8.88 -2.51 -14.55
N LEU A 178 -9.57 -3.59 -14.89
CA LEU A 178 -9.95 -3.83 -16.28
C LEU A 178 -11.06 -2.87 -16.69
N GLY A 179 -10.84 -2.13 -17.76
CA GLY A 179 -11.87 -1.34 -18.44
C GLY A 179 -12.79 -2.19 -19.30
N LYS A 180 -13.79 -1.57 -19.92
CA LYS A 180 -14.57 -2.21 -20.98
C LYS A 180 -13.68 -2.40 -22.22
N VAL A 181 -13.69 -3.60 -22.80
CA VAL A 181 -13.08 -3.85 -24.09
C VAL A 181 -14.09 -3.45 -25.17
N ASP A 182 -13.72 -2.49 -26.02
CA ASP A 182 -14.49 -2.17 -27.23
C ASP A 182 -14.16 -3.25 -28.27
N LEU A 183 -15.19 -3.99 -28.68
CA LEU A 183 -15.06 -5.09 -29.67
C LEU A 183 -15.54 -4.64 -31.06
N SER A 184 -15.67 -3.32 -31.30
CA SER A 184 -16.05 -2.79 -32.60
C SER A 184 -14.95 -2.88 -33.66
#